data_5c5b44a64cc0095ed232c6499ef163da
#
_entry.id   5c5b44a64cc0095ed232c6499ef163da
#
_cell.length_a   1.000
_cell.length_b   1.000
_cell.length_c   1.000
_cell.angle_alpha   90.00
_cell.angle_beta   90.00
_cell.angle_gamma   90.00
#
_symmetry.space_group_name_H-M   'P 1'
#
loop_
_entity.id
_entity.type
_entity.pdbx_description
1 polymer ?
#
loop_
_entity_poly.entity_id
_entity_poly.type
_entity_poly.pdbx_seq_one_letter_code
_entity_poly.pdbx_strand_id
1 'polypeptide(L)'
;GGVKINITKMTLPIKSGLSSSAAICVLVARAFNLMYNLNLSTMGEMNIAYWGELRTSSRCGRLDQACAFGVHPVLMTFDAEEVEVKNFNIRETLYWVFSDLNGTKDTIKILTDLNKAFPFAEGEREKNVQYALGELNQKTVNEAITLMEEGRVEELGALMTKAQADFDKYLTPMCPSQLSSPKLHQILADERIKELSYGGKGVGSHGDGSVQFLAKSKECQTEIVEYLKSKGLHPYGLTIEPKHTIRKAIIPVAGFGTRLYPETRFLKKDFFPIIDKDGQVKPLILILLEECKAAGIEEICIVLGSREEREQYRQFFETPLPKEHLDKLPKEKLKYERHILDLGKRLTYVYQTEKKGFGDAVYRCADFAANEPVLLLLGD
;
A
#
# COMPACT_ATOMS: atom_id res chain seq x y z
N GLY A 1 35.34 10.76 7.58
CA GLY A 1 34.61 12.00 7.27
C GLY A 1 33.35 12.09 8.12
N GLY A 2 33.01 13.28 8.60
CA GLY A 2 31.77 13.52 9.36
C GLY A 2 30.60 13.80 8.43
N VAL A 3 29.39 13.53 8.89
CA VAL A 3 28.15 13.90 8.21
C VAL A 3 27.45 14.98 9.01
N LYS A 4 27.00 16.03 8.35
CA LYS A 4 26.16 17.07 8.96
C LYS A 4 24.72 16.85 8.46
N ILE A 5 23.81 16.56 9.38
CA ILE A 5 22.38 16.40 9.10
C ILE A 5 21.64 17.63 9.61
N ASN A 6 20.89 18.29 8.72
CA ASN A 6 20.01 19.41 9.08
C ASN A 6 18.55 18.99 8.84
N ILE A 7 17.72 19.06 9.90
CA ILE A 7 16.28 18.89 9.77
C ILE A 7 15.70 20.24 9.37
N THR A 8 15.26 20.37 8.11
CA THR A 8 14.73 21.63 7.58
C THR A 8 13.24 21.80 7.83
N LYS A 9 12.50 20.71 7.99
CA LYS A 9 11.06 20.71 8.26
C LYS A 9 10.67 19.51 9.09
N MET A 10 9.87 19.70 10.11
CA MET A 10 9.30 18.65 10.95
C MET A 10 7.80 18.90 11.09
N THR A 11 6.97 18.00 10.60
CA THR A 11 5.50 18.10 10.67
C THR A 11 4.89 17.14 11.68
N LEU A 12 5.65 16.12 12.11
CA LEU A 12 5.23 15.23 13.19
C LEU A 12 5.40 15.89 14.54
N PRO A 13 4.39 15.84 15.42
CA PRO A 13 4.50 16.34 16.76
C PRO A 13 5.49 15.50 17.58
N ILE A 14 6.29 16.19 18.39
CA ILE A 14 7.27 15.55 19.27
C ILE A 14 6.57 15.06 20.54
N LYS A 15 6.88 13.84 21.01
CA LYS A 15 6.36 13.24 22.26
C LYS A 15 4.84 13.01 22.31
N SER A 16 4.15 12.98 21.17
CA SER A 16 2.70 12.77 21.10
C SER A 16 2.28 11.32 20.80
N GLY A 17 3.22 10.37 20.87
CA GLY A 17 2.93 8.95 20.61
C GLY A 17 2.82 8.58 19.13
N LEU A 18 3.25 9.48 18.21
CA LEU A 18 3.26 9.25 16.77
C LEU A 18 4.66 8.85 16.25
N SER A 19 5.47 8.22 17.10
CA SER A 19 6.77 7.61 16.74
C SER A 19 7.75 8.56 16.03
N SER A 20 7.77 9.85 16.41
CA SER A 20 8.64 10.86 15.79
C SER A 20 10.13 10.54 15.92
N SER A 21 10.57 9.90 17.00
CA SER A 21 11.95 9.45 17.19
C SER A 21 12.34 8.35 16.19
N ALA A 22 11.47 7.36 15.99
CA ALA A 22 11.68 6.31 15.00
C ALA A 22 11.77 6.87 13.59
N ALA A 23 10.91 7.84 13.24
CA ALA A 23 10.96 8.51 11.94
C ALA A 23 12.31 9.22 11.71
N ILE A 24 12.86 9.89 12.72
CA ILE A 24 14.19 10.51 12.63
C ILE A 24 15.27 9.44 12.43
N CYS A 25 15.24 8.34 13.20
CA CYS A 25 16.20 7.26 13.05
C CYS A 25 16.17 6.63 11.67
N VAL A 26 14.97 6.43 11.10
CA VAL A 26 14.80 5.91 9.72
C VAL A 26 15.36 6.89 8.68
N LEU A 27 15.07 8.19 8.82
CA LEU A 27 15.60 9.22 7.92
C LEU A 27 17.13 9.29 7.95
N VAL A 28 17.72 9.15 9.13
CA VAL A 28 19.19 9.09 9.27
C VAL A 28 19.75 7.85 8.60
N ALA A 29 19.17 6.66 8.86
CA ALA A 29 19.60 5.41 8.20
C ALA A 29 19.52 5.52 6.67
N ARG A 30 18.42 6.06 6.15
CA ARG A 30 18.21 6.30 4.70
C ARG A 30 19.20 7.30 4.12
N ALA A 31 19.48 8.40 4.84
CA ALA A 31 20.45 9.39 4.40
C ALA A 31 21.86 8.78 4.25
N PHE A 32 22.28 7.95 5.22
CA PHE A 32 23.55 7.22 5.13
C PHE A 32 23.53 6.19 4.00
N ASN A 33 22.44 5.45 3.84
CA ASN A 33 22.28 4.48 2.76
C ASN A 33 22.49 5.14 1.38
N LEU A 34 21.84 6.27 1.15
CA LEU A 34 21.94 7.03 -0.11
C LEU A 34 23.32 7.67 -0.29
N MET A 35 23.88 8.29 0.76
CA MET A 35 25.15 9.02 0.67
C MET A 35 26.33 8.10 0.43
N TYR A 36 26.35 6.92 1.00
CA TYR A 36 27.47 5.99 0.96
C TYR A 36 27.20 4.78 0.06
N ASN A 37 26.08 4.74 -0.68
CA ASN A 37 25.67 3.62 -1.53
C ASN A 37 25.74 2.27 -0.79
N LEU A 38 25.17 2.18 0.40
CA LEU A 38 25.26 1.00 1.25
C LEU A 38 24.42 -0.17 0.74
N ASN A 39 23.55 0.05 -0.25
CA ASN A 39 22.64 -0.92 -0.84
C ASN A 39 21.74 -1.64 0.18
N LEU A 40 21.34 -0.91 1.22
CA LEU A 40 20.39 -1.42 2.20
C LEU A 40 19.00 -1.49 1.60
N SER A 41 18.29 -2.60 1.82
CA SER A 41 16.86 -2.68 1.58
C SER A 41 16.07 -1.83 2.58
N THR A 42 14.78 -1.58 2.33
CA THR A 42 13.90 -0.90 3.28
C THR A 42 13.88 -1.59 4.65
N MET A 43 13.90 -2.92 4.68
CA MET A 43 14.04 -3.71 5.91
C MET A 43 15.40 -3.46 6.59
N GLY A 44 16.46 -3.33 5.81
CA GLY A 44 17.80 -2.99 6.34
C GLY A 44 17.81 -1.60 6.99
N GLU A 45 17.21 -0.59 6.35
CA GLU A 45 17.07 0.75 6.93
C GLU A 45 16.27 0.71 8.23
N MET A 46 15.14 -0.03 8.25
CA MET A 46 14.30 -0.21 9.42
C MET A 46 15.07 -0.85 10.59
N ASN A 47 15.83 -1.91 10.33
CA ASN A 47 16.61 -2.60 11.34
C ASN A 47 17.72 -1.72 11.92
N ILE A 48 18.46 -0.99 11.08
CA ILE A 48 19.49 -0.05 11.53
C ILE A 48 18.88 1.06 12.36
N ALA A 49 17.73 1.60 11.94
CA ALA A 49 17.01 2.63 12.70
C ALA A 49 16.58 2.12 14.08
N TYR A 50 16.05 0.91 14.17
CA TYR A 50 15.68 0.25 15.44
C TYR A 50 16.88 0.09 16.37
N TRP A 51 17.97 -0.49 15.89
CA TRP A 51 19.18 -0.65 16.70
C TRP A 51 19.81 0.70 17.10
N GLY A 52 19.70 1.69 16.23
CA GLY A 52 20.13 3.07 16.54
C GLY A 52 19.30 3.67 17.68
N GLU A 53 17.99 3.54 17.64
CA GLU A 53 17.09 4.08 18.67
C GLU A 53 17.26 3.38 20.02
N LEU A 54 17.45 2.07 20.04
CA LEU A 54 17.73 1.30 21.27
C LEU A 54 19.01 1.74 22.01
N ARG A 55 19.95 2.37 21.30
CA ARG A 55 21.19 2.94 21.90
C ARG A 55 21.00 4.34 22.47
N THR A 56 19.81 4.91 22.33
CA THR A 56 19.43 6.18 22.98
C THR A 56 18.71 5.90 24.30
N SER A 57 18.28 6.95 25.00
CA SER A 57 17.40 6.82 26.16
C SER A 57 15.95 6.47 25.79
N SER A 58 15.61 6.43 24.52
CA SER A 58 14.29 6.04 24.02
C SER A 58 14.06 4.55 24.22
N ARG A 59 12.82 4.19 24.55
CA ARG A 59 12.36 2.82 24.62
C ARG A 59 11.25 2.67 23.58
N CYS A 60 11.55 1.96 22.50
CA CYS A 60 10.60 1.74 21.41
C CYS A 60 10.38 0.26 21.13
N GLY A 61 9.23 -0.07 20.58
CA GLY A 61 9.00 -1.35 19.94
C GLY A 61 9.52 -1.33 18.50
N ARG A 62 9.69 -2.50 17.90
CA ARG A 62 10.20 -2.66 16.52
C ARG A 62 9.19 -2.21 15.46
N LEU A 63 7.91 -2.07 15.84
CA LEU A 63 6.84 -1.59 14.96
C LEU A 63 7.01 -0.10 14.58
N ASP A 64 7.59 0.70 15.47
CA ASP A 64 7.68 2.15 15.25
C ASP A 64 8.49 2.53 14.01
N GLN A 65 9.50 1.72 13.64
CA GLN A 65 10.31 1.93 12.45
C GLN A 65 9.63 1.47 11.14
N ALA A 66 8.38 0.96 11.19
CA ALA A 66 7.58 0.66 10.00
C ALA A 66 7.37 1.87 9.08
N CYS A 67 7.55 3.10 9.58
CA CYS A 67 7.58 4.32 8.77
C CYS A 67 8.64 4.28 7.64
N ALA A 68 9.60 3.36 7.69
CA ALA A 68 10.54 3.11 6.60
C ALA A 68 9.84 2.68 5.30
N PHE A 69 8.67 2.02 5.39
CA PHE A 69 7.89 1.56 4.24
C PHE A 69 7.03 2.65 3.59
N GLY A 70 7.02 3.86 4.15
CA GLY A 70 6.31 5.01 3.60
C GLY A 70 4.84 5.08 4.05
N VAL A 71 3.98 5.60 3.16
CA VAL A 71 2.57 5.92 3.47
C VAL A 71 1.59 4.78 3.18
N HIS A 72 2.06 3.66 2.67
CA HIS A 72 1.18 2.53 2.37
C HIS A 72 1.00 1.63 3.60
N PRO A 73 -0.19 1.07 3.81
CA PRO A 73 -0.42 0.11 4.86
C PRO A 73 0.45 -1.13 4.70
N VAL A 74 1.03 -1.58 5.78
CA VAL A 74 1.81 -2.83 5.83
C VAL A 74 1.34 -3.69 7.00
N LEU A 75 1.28 -4.99 6.78
CA LEU A 75 1.14 -5.98 7.84
C LEU A 75 2.53 -6.45 8.27
N MET A 76 2.82 -6.33 9.55
CA MET A 76 4.05 -6.84 10.12
C MET A 76 3.75 -8.02 11.05
N THR A 77 4.37 -9.14 10.77
CA THR A 77 4.32 -10.32 11.64
C THR A 77 5.68 -10.49 12.30
N PHE A 78 5.67 -10.57 13.62
CA PHE A 78 6.87 -10.74 14.44
C PHE A 78 6.92 -12.17 14.95
N ASP A 79 8.02 -12.88 14.66
CA ASP A 79 8.32 -14.18 15.20
C ASP A 79 9.76 -14.15 15.78
N ALA A 80 9.87 -13.94 17.08
CA ALA A 80 11.11 -13.66 17.79
C ALA A 80 11.91 -12.51 17.11
N GLU A 81 13.08 -12.84 16.55
CA GLU A 81 13.92 -11.85 15.82
C GLU A 81 13.53 -11.66 14.35
N GLU A 82 12.69 -12.55 13.81
CA GLU A 82 12.22 -12.44 12.42
C GLU A 82 11.05 -11.48 12.32
N VAL A 83 11.02 -10.74 11.21
CA VAL A 83 9.93 -9.81 10.89
C VAL A 83 9.54 -10.01 9.44
N GLU A 84 8.34 -10.47 9.23
CA GLU A 84 7.73 -10.52 7.90
C GLU A 84 6.92 -9.24 7.66
N VAL A 85 7.10 -8.63 6.49
CA VAL A 85 6.34 -7.43 6.08
C VAL A 85 5.59 -7.74 4.81
N LYS A 86 4.26 -7.63 4.86
CA LYS A 86 3.37 -7.77 3.70
C LYS A 86 2.70 -6.45 3.40
N ASN A 87 2.74 -6.04 2.14
CA ASN A 87 1.91 -4.95 1.65
C ASN A 87 0.49 -5.49 1.41
N PHE A 88 -0.51 -4.70 1.75
CA PHE A 88 -1.89 -4.96 1.37
C PHE A 88 -2.54 -3.69 0.82
N ASN A 89 -3.59 -3.83 0.03
CA ASN A 89 -4.27 -2.71 -0.59
C ASN A 89 -5.58 -2.45 0.16
N ILE A 90 -5.81 -1.19 0.49
CA ILE A 90 -7.14 -0.74 0.94
C ILE A 90 -8.00 -0.47 -0.29
N ARG A 91 -9.30 -0.71 -0.18
CA ARG A 91 -10.25 -0.50 -1.30
C ARG A 91 -10.86 0.89 -1.29
N GLU A 92 -11.06 1.48 -0.12
CA GLU A 92 -11.68 2.78 0.08
C GLU A 92 -10.71 3.74 0.79
N THR A 93 -10.86 5.04 0.57
CA THR A 93 -10.07 6.05 1.27
C THR A 93 -10.41 6.06 2.75
N LEU A 94 -9.40 6.04 3.60
CA LEU A 94 -9.53 6.08 5.05
C LEU A 94 -9.15 7.47 5.58
N TYR A 95 -10.08 8.09 6.30
CA TYR A 95 -9.91 9.42 6.90
C TYR A 95 -9.66 9.31 8.40
N TRP A 96 -8.40 9.24 8.79
CA TRP A 96 -7.99 9.13 10.18
C TRP A 96 -7.84 10.49 10.84
N VAL A 97 -8.21 10.59 12.12
CA VAL A 97 -7.85 11.71 13.00
C VAL A 97 -7.14 11.14 14.21
N PHE A 98 -5.97 11.67 14.51
CA PHE A 98 -5.20 11.37 15.71
C PHE A 98 -5.15 12.64 16.57
N SER A 99 -5.25 12.51 17.89
CA SER A 99 -5.08 13.64 18.78
C SER A 99 -4.34 13.26 20.04
N ASP A 100 -3.40 14.11 20.45
CA ASP A 100 -2.84 14.09 21.80
C ASP A 100 -3.94 14.58 22.77
N LEU A 101 -4.12 13.88 23.88
CA LEU A 101 -5.10 14.18 24.90
C LEU A 101 -4.57 15.14 26.00
N ASN A 102 -3.34 15.64 25.84
CA ASN A 102 -2.65 16.43 26.88
C ASN A 102 -2.69 15.73 28.25
N GLY A 103 -2.65 14.39 28.22
CA GLY A 103 -2.67 13.56 29.41
C GLY A 103 -1.26 13.08 29.76
N THR A 104 -1.08 12.68 31.00
CA THR A 104 0.15 12.03 31.43
C THR A 104 -0.03 10.52 31.40
N LYS A 105 0.92 9.80 30.79
CA LYS A 105 1.00 8.36 30.89
C LYS A 105 2.43 7.90 31.13
N ASP A 106 2.59 6.88 31.93
CA ASP A 106 3.86 6.20 32.12
C ASP A 106 3.89 4.91 31.29
N THR A 107 4.39 5.03 30.05
CA THR A 107 4.51 3.91 29.13
C THR A 107 5.41 2.79 29.71
N ILE A 108 6.47 3.15 30.45
CA ILE A 108 7.38 2.16 31.05
C ILE A 108 6.64 1.35 32.09
N LYS A 109 5.84 2.01 32.95
CA LYS A 109 5.01 1.33 33.96
C LYS A 109 3.98 0.40 33.31
N ILE A 110 3.25 0.88 32.26
CA ILE A 110 2.27 0.05 31.54
C ILE A 110 2.93 -1.20 30.99
N LEU A 111 4.02 -1.04 30.25
CA LEU A 111 4.73 -2.20 29.65
C LEU A 111 5.31 -3.13 30.73
N THR A 112 5.84 -2.60 31.81
CA THR A 112 6.37 -3.39 32.93
C THR A 112 5.25 -4.21 33.58
N ASP A 113 4.08 -3.63 33.81
CA ASP A 113 2.97 -4.32 34.43
C ASP A 113 2.38 -5.39 33.50
N LEU A 114 2.21 -5.11 32.22
CA LEU A 114 1.72 -6.08 31.24
C LEU A 114 2.73 -7.23 31.00
N ASN A 115 4.02 -6.95 31.02
CA ASN A 115 5.06 -7.98 30.84
C ASN A 115 5.14 -8.99 31.96
N LYS A 116 4.54 -8.70 33.13
CA LYS A 116 4.41 -9.69 34.23
C LYS A 116 3.61 -10.94 33.81
N ALA A 117 2.78 -10.82 32.77
CA ALA A 117 2.02 -11.93 32.20
C ALA A 117 2.88 -12.89 31.36
N PHE A 118 4.15 -12.55 31.08
CA PHE A 118 5.00 -13.31 30.16
C PHE A 118 6.32 -13.74 30.84
N PRO A 119 6.89 -14.92 30.50
CA PRO A 119 6.31 -15.90 29.57
C PRO A 119 5.20 -16.79 30.19
N PHE A 120 5.08 -16.81 31.53
CA PHE A 120 4.15 -17.70 32.26
C PHE A 120 3.12 -16.87 33.03
N ALA A 121 1.85 -17.11 32.77
CA ALA A 121 0.73 -16.52 33.49
C ALA A 121 0.36 -17.34 34.73
N GLU A 122 0.49 -16.74 35.90
CA GLU A 122 0.20 -17.41 37.18
C GLU A 122 -1.26 -17.21 37.61
N GLY A 123 -1.91 -16.10 37.21
CA GLY A 123 -3.27 -15.78 37.61
C GLY A 123 -4.20 -15.48 36.42
N GLU A 124 -5.48 -15.24 36.74
CA GLU A 124 -6.47 -14.94 35.72
C GLU A 124 -6.20 -13.63 34.97
N ARG A 125 -5.64 -12.62 35.63
CA ARG A 125 -5.29 -11.35 35.02
C ARG A 125 -4.19 -11.49 33.98
N GLU A 126 -3.16 -12.26 34.29
CA GLU A 126 -2.04 -12.57 33.40
C GLU A 126 -2.51 -13.37 32.19
N LYS A 127 -3.39 -14.39 32.39
CA LYS A 127 -4.00 -15.14 31.29
C LYS A 127 -4.82 -14.26 30.36
N ASN A 128 -5.58 -13.32 30.92
CA ASN A 128 -6.34 -12.34 30.15
C ASN A 128 -5.42 -11.45 29.31
N VAL A 129 -4.28 -11.03 29.83
CA VAL A 129 -3.27 -10.25 29.07
C VAL A 129 -2.70 -11.09 27.94
N GLN A 130 -2.31 -12.35 28.20
CA GLN A 130 -1.80 -13.24 27.15
C GLN A 130 -2.84 -13.49 26.06
N TYR A 131 -4.10 -13.74 26.42
CA TYR A 131 -5.19 -13.90 25.48
C TYR A 131 -5.40 -12.63 24.63
N ALA A 132 -5.48 -11.46 25.28
CA ALA A 132 -5.77 -10.21 24.60
C ALA A 132 -4.64 -9.75 23.68
N LEU A 133 -3.38 -9.88 24.09
CA LEU A 133 -2.21 -9.51 23.27
C LEU A 133 -1.80 -10.59 22.26
N GLY A 134 -2.27 -11.82 22.44
CA GLY A 134 -2.03 -12.95 21.55
C GLY A 134 -3.19 -13.19 20.58
N GLU A 135 -4.00 -14.22 20.88
CA GLU A 135 -5.07 -14.71 20.00
C GLU A 135 -6.08 -13.62 19.60
N LEU A 136 -6.58 -12.87 20.58
CA LEU A 136 -7.58 -11.83 20.32
C LEU A 136 -7.03 -10.72 19.44
N ASN A 137 -5.80 -10.26 19.70
CA ASN A 137 -5.15 -9.23 18.88
C ASN A 137 -4.93 -9.73 17.45
N GLN A 138 -4.44 -10.96 17.26
CA GLN A 138 -4.23 -11.55 15.94
C GLN A 138 -5.55 -11.63 15.15
N LYS A 139 -6.64 -12.09 15.80
CA LYS A 139 -7.97 -12.13 15.21
C LYS A 139 -8.44 -10.73 14.79
N THR A 140 -8.30 -9.76 15.67
CA THR A 140 -8.71 -8.36 15.41
C THR A 140 -7.92 -7.75 14.25
N VAL A 141 -6.62 -7.99 14.17
CA VAL A 141 -5.77 -7.49 13.08
C VAL A 141 -6.16 -8.13 11.75
N ASN A 142 -6.37 -9.45 11.71
CA ASN A 142 -6.79 -10.15 10.49
C ASN A 142 -8.17 -9.65 10.00
N GLU A 143 -9.12 -9.44 10.92
CA GLU A 143 -10.43 -8.88 10.61
C GLU A 143 -10.30 -7.44 10.05
N ALA A 144 -9.46 -6.60 10.66
CA ALA A 144 -9.22 -5.24 10.18
C ALA A 144 -8.65 -5.22 8.75
N ILE A 145 -7.70 -6.12 8.43
CA ILE A 145 -7.14 -6.24 7.08
C ILE A 145 -8.25 -6.59 6.08
N THR A 146 -9.04 -7.63 6.38
CA THR A 146 -10.17 -8.04 5.52
C THR A 146 -11.14 -6.89 5.27
N LEU A 147 -11.53 -6.15 6.32
CA LEU A 147 -12.43 -5.00 6.20
C LEU A 147 -11.85 -3.88 5.34
N MET A 148 -10.55 -3.61 5.46
CA MET A 148 -9.86 -2.62 4.62
C MET A 148 -9.76 -3.05 3.16
N GLU A 149 -9.47 -4.32 2.89
CA GLU A 149 -9.38 -4.88 1.53
C GLU A 149 -10.75 -4.96 0.85
N GLU A 150 -11.82 -5.18 1.62
CA GLU A 150 -13.21 -5.20 1.13
C GLU A 150 -13.84 -3.81 1.04
N GLY A 151 -13.23 -2.78 1.63
CA GLY A 151 -13.77 -1.41 1.67
C GLY A 151 -14.91 -1.22 2.67
N ARG A 152 -15.02 -2.06 3.68
CA ARG A 152 -16.06 -2.05 4.73
C ARG A 152 -15.66 -1.10 5.86
N VAL A 153 -15.60 0.20 5.55
CA VAL A 153 -15.01 1.23 6.43
C VAL A 153 -15.83 1.43 7.72
N GLU A 154 -17.16 1.36 7.65
CA GLU A 154 -18.02 1.48 8.82
C GLU A 154 -17.78 0.35 9.82
N GLU A 155 -17.67 -0.88 9.34
CA GLU A 155 -17.38 -2.04 10.17
C GLU A 155 -15.96 -2.00 10.75
N LEU A 156 -15.00 -1.43 10.02
CA LEU A 156 -13.65 -1.16 10.54
C LEU A 156 -13.71 -0.19 11.73
N GLY A 157 -14.52 0.87 11.66
CA GLY A 157 -14.74 1.78 12.78
C GLY A 157 -15.40 1.10 13.99
N ALA A 158 -16.39 0.24 13.74
CA ALA A 158 -17.02 -0.55 14.79
C ALA A 158 -16.04 -1.53 15.44
N LEU A 159 -15.16 -2.16 14.64
CA LEU A 159 -14.09 -3.03 15.14
C LEU A 159 -13.09 -2.27 16.01
N MET A 160 -12.76 -1.02 15.67
CA MET A 160 -11.89 -0.17 16.51
C MET A 160 -12.52 0.08 17.88
N THR A 161 -13.81 0.41 17.92
CA THR A 161 -14.55 0.62 19.17
C THR A 161 -14.61 -0.65 20.02
N LYS A 162 -14.83 -1.81 19.38
CA LYS A 162 -14.79 -3.12 20.03
C LYS A 162 -13.38 -3.41 20.57
N ALA A 163 -12.33 -3.15 19.81
CA ALA A 163 -10.96 -3.36 20.25
C ALA A 163 -10.61 -2.51 21.48
N GLN A 164 -11.15 -1.28 21.59
CA GLN A 164 -11.04 -0.48 22.81
C GLN A 164 -11.73 -1.15 24.00
N ALA A 165 -12.96 -1.61 23.83
CA ALA A 165 -13.69 -2.30 24.88
C ALA A 165 -12.99 -3.60 25.35
N ASP A 166 -12.44 -4.35 24.42
CA ASP A 166 -11.66 -5.55 24.72
C ASP A 166 -10.36 -5.19 25.47
N PHE A 167 -9.68 -4.10 25.07
CA PHE A 167 -8.51 -3.59 25.77
C PHE A 167 -8.85 -3.23 27.22
N ASP A 168 -9.93 -2.47 27.42
CA ASP A 168 -10.36 -2.06 28.75
C ASP A 168 -10.70 -3.25 29.65
N LYS A 169 -11.38 -4.22 29.10
CA LYS A 169 -11.79 -5.44 29.82
C LYS A 169 -10.61 -6.29 30.28
N TYR A 170 -9.64 -6.52 29.38
CA TYR A 170 -8.61 -7.53 29.60
C TYR A 170 -7.27 -6.95 30.09
N LEU A 171 -6.92 -5.72 29.70
CA LEU A 171 -5.59 -5.15 29.97
C LEU A 171 -5.62 -4.10 31.10
N THR A 172 -6.69 -3.29 31.21
CA THR A 172 -6.81 -2.28 32.24
C THR A 172 -6.67 -2.87 33.67
N PRO A 173 -7.21 -4.05 34.00
CA PRO A 173 -7.05 -4.63 35.35
C PRO A 173 -5.60 -4.91 35.76
N MET A 174 -4.66 -4.97 34.79
CA MET A 174 -3.25 -5.22 35.07
C MET A 174 -2.49 -3.97 35.46
N CYS A 175 -2.91 -2.80 34.96
CA CYS A 175 -2.30 -1.51 35.28
C CYS A 175 -3.39 -0.41 35.40
N PRO A 176 -4.33 -0.49 36.37
CA PRO A 176 -5.48 0.42 36.42
C PRO A 176 -5.10 1.89 36.65
N SER A 177 -3.98 2.16 37.33
CA SER A 177 -3.51 3.52 37.59
C SER A 177 -3.11 4.28 36.30
N GLN A 178 -2.83 3.60 35.22
CA GLN A 178 -2.44 4.19 33.93
C GLN A 178 -3.47 3.92 32.83
N LEU A 179 -4.22 2.82 32.91
CA LEU A 179 -5.11 2.34 31.84
C LEU A 179 -6.59 2.61 32.11
N SER A 180 -6.98 3.19 33.25
CA SER A 180 -8.37 3.67 33.46
C SER A 180 -8.75 4.81 32.51
N SER A 181 -7.78 5.60 32.09
CA SER A 181 -7.84 6.53 30.94
C SER A 181 -9.07 7.43 30.88
N PRO A 182 -9.37 8.26 31.93
CA PRO A 182 -10.59 9.02 31.98
C PRO A 182 -10.72 10.05 30.84
N LYS A 183 -9.63 10.69 30.42
CA LYS A 183 -9.66 11.64 29.29
C LYS A 183 -9.96 10.94 27.97
N LEU A 184 -9.34 9.77 27.74
CA LEU A 184 -9.59 8.96 26.56
C LEU A 184 -11.07 8.60 26.47
N HIS A 185 -11.64 8.05 27.55
CA HIS A 185 -13.04 7.66 27.58
C HIS A 185 -14.00 8.85 27.44
N GLN A 186 -13.66 10.00 28.02
CA GLN A 186 -14.46 11.22 27.84
C GLN A 186 -14.55 11.65 26.38
N ILE A 187 -13.44 11.59 25.64
CA ILE A 187 -13.42 11.95 24.21
C ILE A 187 -14.08 10.86 23.35
N LEU A 188 -13.88 9.58 23.64
CA LEU A 188 -14.56 8.48 22.93
C LEU A 188 -16.07 8.50 23.15
N ALA A 189 -16.55 9.01 24.26
CA ALA A 189 -17.97 9.15 24.58
C ALA A 189 -18.63 10.43 24.03
N ASP A 190 -17.83 11.36 23.45
CA ASP A 190 -18.34 12.63 22.95
C ASP A 190 -19.31 12.42 21.77
N GLU A 191 -20.56 12.90 21.92
CA GLU A 191 -21.62 12.67 20.93
C GLU A 191 -21.32 13.31 19.58
N ARG A 192 -20.67 14.49 19.55
CA ARG A 192 -20.30 15.15 18.29
C ARG A 192 -19.27 14.33 17.50
N ILE A 193 -18.33 13.72 18.18
CA ILE A 193 -17.34 12.85 17.54
C ILE A 193 -17.98 11.55 17.03
N LYS A 194 -18.93 10.96 17.78
CA LYS A 194 -19.68 9.79 17.35
C LYS A 194 -20.52 10.06 16.10
N GLU A 195 -21.11 11.24 15.98
CA GLU A 195 -21.83 11.64 14.77
C GLU A 195 -20.92 11.69 13.53
N LEU A 196 -19.66 12.10 13.69
CA LEU A 196 -18.72 12.37 12.61
C LEU A 196 -17.79 11.18 12.29
N SER A 197 -17.70 10.18 13.16
CA SER A 197 -16.82 9.03 13.01
C SER A 197 -17.58 7.70 13.00
N TYR A 198 -16.96 6.68 12.38
CA TYR A 198 -17.42 5.30 12.48
C TYR A 198 -16.98 4.62 13.77
N GLY A 199 -15.96 5.15 14.43
CA GLY A 199 -15.44 4.63 15.69
C GLY A 199 -14.07 5.18 16.03
N GLY A 200 -13.58 4.81 17.22
CA GLY A 200 -12.30 5.27 17.72
C GLY A 200 -11.72 4.40 18.84
N LYS A 201 -10.44 4.60 19.12
CA LYS A 201 -9.72 3.88 20.19
C LYS A 201 -8.47 4.64 20.63
N GLY A 202 -7.89 4.24 21.73
CA GLY A 202 -6.55 4.69 22.15
C GLY A 202 -5.45 4.28 21.18
N VAL A 203 -4.30 4.97 21.24
CA VAL A 203 -3.14 4.74 20.39
C VAL A 203 -2.00 4.09 21.17
N GLY A 204 -1.35 3.11 20.57
CA GLY A 204 -0.18 2.42 21.11
C GLY A 204 -0.47 1.74 22.45
N SER A 205 0.27 2.08 23.50
CA SER A 205 0.07 1.54 24.85
C SER A 205 -1.18 2.06 25.57
N HIS A 206 -2.07 2.79 24.87
CA HIS A 206 -3.26 3.44 25.42
C HIS A 206 -2.97 4.44 26.56
N GLY A 207 -3.77 4.43 27.62
CA GLY A 207 -3.70 5.50 28.63
C GLY A 207 -4.28 6.83 28.13
N ASP A 208 -4.15 7.88 28.91
CA ASP A 208 -4.54 9.25 28.53
C ASP A 208 -3.54 9.96 27.58
N GLY A 209 -2.81 9.18 26.74
CA GLY A 209 -1.82 9.73 25.81
C GLY A 209 -2.46 10.29 24.55
N SER A 210 -2.96 9.42 23.70
CA SER A 210 -3.52 9.80 22.39
C SER A 210 -4.71 8.94 22.02
N VAL A 211 -5.59 9.52 21.20
CA VAL A 211 -6.80 8.88 20.62
C VAL A 211 -6.71 8.90 19.11
N GLN A 212 -7.37 7.95 18.48
CA GLN A 212 -7.58 7.91 17.03
C GLN A 212 -9.04 7.65 16.69
N PHE A 213 -9.51 8.27 15.60
CA PHE A 213 -10.85 8.12 15.06
C PHE A 213 -10.79 7.83 13.57
N LEU A 214 -11.77 7.07 13.08
CA LEU A 214 -12.01 6.86 11.66
C LEU A 214 -13.22 7.72 11.26
N ALA A 215 -12.96 8.85 10.63
CA ALA A 215 -14.00 9.79 10.20
C ALA A 215 -14.79 9.24 9.01
N LYS A 216 -16.07 9.62 8.89
CA LYS A 216 -17.00 9.14 7.85
C LYS A 216 -16.69 9.69 6.47
N SER A 217 -16.09 10.89 6.39
CA SER A 217 -15.70 11.54 5.14
C SER A 217 -14.56 12.51 5.36
N LYS A 218 -14.08 13.14 4.29
CA LYS A 218 -13.08 14.21 4.35
C LYS A 218 -13.58 15.42 5.13
N GLU A 219 -14.84 15.79 4.94
CA GLU A 219 -15.49 16.89 5.64
C GLU A 219 -15.58 16.58 7.13
N CYS A 220 -16.05 15.36 7.48
CA CYS A 220 -16.09 14.90 8.87
C CYS A 220 -14.69 14.88 9.52
N GLN A 221 -13.67 14.47 8.77
CA GLN A 221 -12.28 14.52 9.25
C GLN A 221 -11.88 15.95 9.62
N THR A 222 -12.16 16.89 8.74
CA THR A 222 -11.84 18.31 8.95
C THR A 222 -12.59 18.85 10.18
N GLU A 223 -13.87 18.54 10.28
CA GLU A 223 -14.71 18.99 11.38
C GLU A 223 -14.27 18.41 12.73
N ILE A 224 -13.91 17.12 12.82
CA ILE A 224 -13.35 16.52 14.04
C ILE A 224 -12.03 17.23 14.42
N VAL A 225 -11.18 17.53 13.45
CA VAL A 225 -9.92 18.24 13.70
C VAL A 225 -10.19 19.64 14.27
N GLU A 226 -11.11 20.41 13.69
CA GLU A 226 -11.45 21.74 14.19
C GLU A 226 -12.10 21.69 15.57
N TYR A 227 -13.00 20.74 15.78
CA TYR A 227 -13.68 20.54 17.07
C TYR A 227 -12.69 20.19 18.19
N LEU A 228 -11.76 19.26 17.96
CA LEU A 228 -10.75 18.90 18.94
C LEU A 228 -9.78 20.06 19.22
N LYS A 229 -9.43 20.87 18.21
CA LYS A 229 -8.68 22.12 18.41
C LYS A 229 -9.41 23.12 19.31
N SER A 230 -10.72 23.27 19.13
CA SER A 230 -11.54 24.16 19.97
C SER A 230 -11.58 23.72 21.44
N LYS A 231 -11.33 22.43 21.70
CA LYS A 231 -11.17 21.86 23.06
C LYS A 231 -9.72 21.99 23.60
N GLY A 232 -8.83 22.65 22.88
CA GLY A 232 -7.43 22.84 23.30
C GLY A 232 -6.53 21.60 23.08
N LEU A 233 -6.98 20.65 22.26
CA LEU A 233 -6.22 19.47 21.90
C LEU A 233 -5.38 19.72 20.62
N HIS A 234 -4.46 18.79 20.30
CA HIS A 234 -3.58 18.87 19.14
C HIS A 234 -3.89 17.74 18.14
N PRO A 235 -4.99 17.85 17.34
CA PRO A 235 -5.36 16.83 16.38
C PRO A 235 -4.58 16.93 15.08
N TYR A 236 -4.46 15.77 14.41
CA TYR A 236 -3.85 15.60 13.08
C TYR A 236 -4.75 14.73 12.22
N GLY A 237 -5.06 15.18 11.01
CA GLY A 237 -5.73 14.38 9.99
C GLY A 237 -4.71 13.61 9.15
N LEU A 238 -4.92 12.31 8.96
CA LEU A 238 -4.19 11.46 8.03
C LEU A 238 -5.19 10.85 7.05
N THR A 239 -5.00 11.10 5.76
CA THR A 239 -5.78 10.44 4.71
C THR A 239 -4.91 9.36 4.08
N ILE A 240 -5.42 8.13 4.02
CA ILE A 240 -4.79 7.02 3.33
C ILE A 240 -5.68 6.68 2.14
N GLU A 241 -5.13 6.83 0.94
CA GLU A 241 -5.82 6.54 -0.30
C GLU A 241 -5.50 5.13 -0.78
N PRO A 242 -6.46 4.47 -1.47
CA PRO A 242 -6.17 3.21 -2.15
C PRO A 242 -4.97 3.37 -3.08
N LYS A 243 -4.09 2.39 -3.10
CA LYS A 243 -3.09 2.34 -4.14
C LYS A 243 -3.81 2.05 -5.45
N HIS A 244 -3.88 3.03 -6.34
CA HIS A 244 -4.37 2.81 -7.69
C HIS A 244 -3.41 1.83 -8.38
N THR A 245 -3.76 0.57 -8.37
CA THR A 245 -3.13 -0.43 -9.24
C THR A 245 -3.63 -0.14 -10.65
N ILE A 246 -2.75 0.38 -11.49
CA ILE A 246 -3.06 0.55 -12.90
C ILE A 246 -3.19 -0.87 -13.49
N ARG A 247 -4.42 -1.28 -13.82
CA ARG A 247 -4.71 -2.61 -14.38
C ARG A 247 -4.90 -2.59 -15.88
N LYS A 248 -5.10 -1.40 -16.45
CA LYS A 248 -5.40 -1.21 -17.87
C LYS A 248 -4.27 -0.48 -18.58
N ALA A 249 -3.95 -0.89 -19.80
CA ALA A 249 -3.02 -0.18 -20.66
C ALA A 249 -3.66 0.15 -22.02
N ILE A 250 -3.22 1.26 -22.61
CA ILE A 250 -3.58 1.67 -23.97
C ILE A 250 -2.31 1.77 -24.79
N ILE A 251 -2.26 1.11 -25.93
CA ILE A 251 -1.13 1.13 -26.87
C ILE A 251 -1.59 1.61 -28.24
N PRO A 252 -1.41 2.89 -28.58
CA PRO A 252 -1.76 3.41 -29.90
C PRO A 252 -0.72 3.01 -30.95
N VAL A 253 -1.13 2.21 -31.93
CA VAL A 253 -0.28 1.74 -33.03
C VAL A 253 -0.86 2.06 -34.42
N ALA A 254 -1.87 2.94 -34.49
CA ALA A 254 -2.55 3.34 -35.71
C ALA A 254 -1.68 4.17 -36.69
N GLY A 255 -0.46 4.57 -36.31
CA GLY A 255 0.44 5.40 -37.13
C GLY A 255 1.00 4.67 -38.35
N PHE A 256 1.29 5.43 -39.43
CA PHE A 256 1.82 4.88 -40.69
C PHE A 256 3.29 4.39 -40.62
N GLY A 257 4.05 4.70 -39.56
CA GLY A 257 5.46 4.33 -39.47
C GLY A 257 6.35 4.95 -40.54
N THR A 258 6.05 6.17 -40.99
CA THR A 258 6.74 6.85 -42.11
C THR A 258 8.24 7.01 -41.92
N ARG A 259 8.71 7.10 -40.66
CA ARG A 259 10.14 7.19 -40.31
C ARG A 259 10.92 5.89 -40.61
N LEU A 260 10.23 4.78 -40.69
CA LEU A 260 10.78 3.45 -40.96
C LEU A 260 10.49 2.97 -42.39
N TYR A 261 10.16 3.90 -43.32
CA TYR A 261 10.04 3.59 -44.73
C TYR A 261 11.45 3.35 -45.32
N PRO A 262 11.68 2.34 -46.21
CA PRO A 262 10.67 1.57 -46.94
C PRO A 262 10.15 0.29 -46.28
N GLU A 263 10.69 -0.11 -45.12
CA GLU A 263 10.37 -1.38 -44.45
C GLU A 263 8.88 -1.46 -44.06
N THR A 264 8.30 -0.32 -43.67
CA THR A 264 6.86 -0.22 -43.30
C THR A 264 5.90 -0.39 -44.48
N ARG A 265 6.42 -0.50 -45.69
CA ARG A 265 5.62 -0.89 -46.86
C ARG A 265 5.16 -2.36 -46.78
N PHE A 266 5.96 -3.20 -46.14
CA PHE A 266 5.72 -4.64 -46.03
C PHE A 266 5.34 -5.08 -44.63
N LEU A 267 6.02 -4.58 -43.62
CA LEU A 267 5.85 -4.98 -42.23
C LEU A 267 5.34 -3.82 -41.38
N LYS A 268 4.27 -4.02 -40.64
CA LYS A 268 3.75 -3.00 -39.72
C LYS A 268 4.79 -2.71 -38.61
N LYS A 269 4.97 -1.45 -38.23
CA LYS A 269 6.04 -1.01 -37.33
C LYS A 269 6.06 -1.75 -35.99
N ASP A 270 4.89 -2.04 -35.42
CA ASP A 270 4.73 -2.74 -34.16
C ASP A 270 5.09 -4.24 -34.24
N PHE A 271 5.16 -4.80 -35.43
CA PHE A 271 5.66 -6.17 -35.68
C PHE A 271 7.14 -6.22 -36.09
N PHE A 272 7.88 -5.09 -36.06
CA PHE A 272 9.31 -5.11 -36.32
C PHE A 272 10.05 -6.02 -35.35
N PRO A 273 10.95 -6.89 -35.85
CA PRO A 273 11.74 -7.77 -35.01
C PRO A 273 12.83 -6.98 -34.27
N ILE A 274 12.87 -7.11 -32.96
CA ILE A 274 13.86 -6.49 -32.08
C ILE A 274 14.50 -7.57 -31.23
N ILE A 275 15.81 -7.44 -30.96
CA ILE A 275 16.51 -8.31 -30.01
C ILE A 275 16.18 -7.80 -28.60
N ASP A 276 15.43 -8.60 -27.84
CA ASP A 276 15.09 -8.31 -26.46
C ASP A 276 16.25 -8.61 -25.51
N LYS A 277 16.15 -8.14 -24.27
CA LYS A 277 17.15 -8.34 -23.20
C LYS A 277 17.48 -9.80 -22.89
N ASP A 278 16.60 -10.73 -23.24
CA ASP A 278 16.81 -12.18 -23.14
C ASP A 278 17.56 -12.78 -24.35
N GLY A 279 17.98 -11.93 -25.30
CA GLY A 279 18.67 -12.33 -26.55
C GLY A 279 17.76 -12.93 -27.61
N GLN A 280 16.43 -13.00 -27.40
CA GLN A 280 15.48 -13.50 -28.40
C GLN A 280 15.03 -12.37 -29.34
N VAL A 281 14.83 -12.71 -30.60
CA VAL A 281 14.21 -11.81 -31.57
C VAL A 281 12.69 -11.89 -31.41
N LYS A 282 12.07 -10.78 -31.09
CA LYS A 282 10.62 -10.66 -30.84
C LYS A 282 10.04 -9.48 -31.62
N PRO A 283 8.76 -9.53 -32.04
CA PRO A 283 8.06 -8.32 -32.47
C PRO A 283 8.02 -7.30 -31.35
N LEU A 284 8.19 -6.01 -31.65
CA LEU A 284 8.13 -4.92 -30.68
C LEU A 284 6.86 -5.01 -29.81
N ILE A 285 5.70 -5.24 -30.44
CA ILE A 285 4.44 -5.33 -29.68
C ILE A 285 4.45 -6.46 -28.66
N LEU A 286 5.10 -7.61 -28.95
CA LEU A 286 5.20 -8.69 -27.98
C LEU A 286 6.00 -8.29 -26.75
N ILE A 287 7.12 -7.58 -26.95
CA ILE A 287 7.93 -7.03 -25.83
C ILE A 287 7.10 -6.10 -24.95
N LEU A 288 6.35 -5.17 -25.57
CA LEU A 288 5.47 -4.25 -24.83
C LEU A 288 4.38 -4.97 -24.03
N LEU A 289 3.78 -6.02 -24.60
CA LEU A 289 2.77 -6.82 -23.90
C LEU A 289 3.37 -7.64 -22.74
N GLU A 290 4.57 -8.16 -22.91
CA GLU A 290 5.28 -8.86 -21.85
C GLU A 290 5.64 -7.92 -20.69
N GLU A 291 6.07 -6.69 -21.00
CA GLU A 291 6.32 -5.64 -20.00
C GLU A 291 5.03 -5.23 -19.27
N CYS A 292 3.92 -5.05 -19.99
CA CYS A 292 2.61 -4.81 -19.38
C CYS A 292 2.24 -5.92 -18.40
N LYS A 293 2.38 -7.18 -18.81
CA LYS A 293 2.08 -8.33 -17.95
C LYS A 293 2.97 -8.38 -16.71
N ALA A 294 4.27 -8.12 -16.88
CA ALA A 294 5.22 -8.06 -15.77
C ALA A 294 4.92 -6.92 -14.78
N ALA A 295 4.37 -5.80 -15.28
CA ALA A 295 3.91 -4.67 -14.48
C ALA A 295 2.54 -4.89 -13.80
N GLY A 296 1.88 -6.05 -14.00
CA GLY A 296 0.59 -6.37 -13.40
C GLY A 296 -0.61 -5.84 -14.19
N ILE A 297 -0.44 -5.42 -15.46
CA ILE A 297 -1.54 -5.01 -16.32
C ILE A 297 -2.38 -6.24 -16.71
N GLU A 298 -3.69 -6.13 -16.54
CA GLU A 298 -4.65 -7.22 -16.76
C GLU A 298 -5.35 -7.10 -18.11
N GLU A 299 -5.66 -5.87 -18.55
CA GLU A 299 -6.40 -5.55 -19.77
C GLU A 299 -5.61 -4.56 -20.62
N ILE A 300 -5.51 -4.81 -21.92
CA ILE A 300 -4.73 -3.98 -22.85
C ILE A 300 -5.57 -3.62 -24.06
N CYS A 301 -5.73 -2.32 -24.33
CA CYS A 301 -6.39 -1.79 -25.50
C CYS A 301 -5.38 -1.42 -26.58
N ILE A 302 -5.45 -2.05 -27.73
CA ILE A 302 -4.64 -1.73 -28.90
C ILE A 302 -5.46 -0.83 -29.82
N VAL A 303 -4.95 0.37 -30.15
CA VAL A 303 -5.60 1.26 -31.10
C VAL A 303 -5.02 1.04 -32.49
N LEU A 304 -5.83 0.46 -33.37
CA LEU A 304 -5.48 0.12 -34.76
C LEU A 304 -5.98 1.20 -35.76
N GLY A 305 -5.36 1.30 -36.89
CA GLY A 305 -5.76 2.20 -37.96
C GLY A 305 -6.97 1.69 -38.76
N SER A 306 -7.13 0.36 -38.86
CA SER A 306 -8.22 -0.25 -39.60
C SER A 306 -8.57 -1.64 -39.05
N ARG A 307 -9.69 -2.22 -39.54
CA ARG A 307 -10.09 -3.59 -39.19
C ARG A 307 -9.18 -4.64 -39.80
N GLU A 308 -8.61 -4.36 -40.97
CA GLU A 308 -7.70 -5.25 -41.68
C GLU A 308 -6.41 -5.46 -40.88
N GLU A 309 -5.93 -4.42 -40.19
CA GLU A 309 -4.75 -4.52 -39.35
C GLU A 309 -4.94 -5.51 -38.17
N ARG A 310 -6.19 -5.71 -37.71
CA ARG A 310 -6.48 -6.65 -36.62
C ARG A 310 -6.17 -8.09 -36.99
N GLU A 311 -6.22 -8.44 -38.29
CA GLU A 311 -5.97 -9.83 -38.71
C GLU A 311 -4.56 -10.30 -38.38
N GLN A 312 -3.54 -9.42 -38.43
CA GLN A 312 -2.16 -9.74 -37.99
C GLN A 312 -2.10 -10.06 -36.51
N TYR A 313 -2.81 -9.27 -35.70
CA TYR A 313 -2.90 -9.51 -34.25
C TYR A 313 -3.61 -10.83 -33.95
N ARG A 314 -4.73 -11.11 -34.65
CA ARG A 314 -5.48 -12.35 -34.50
C ARG A 314 -4.61 -13.56 -34.84
N GLN A 315 -3.89 -13.50 -35.93
CA GLN A 315 -3.00 -14.58 -36.36
C GLN A 315 -1.86 -14.81 -35.33
N PHE A 316 -1.29 -13.75 -34.79
CA PHE A 316 -0.15 -13.86 -33.91
C PHE A 316 -0.54 -14.20 -32.46
N PHE A 317 -1.59 -13.60 -31.92
CA PHE A 317 -1.93 -13.69 -30.50
C PHE A 317 -3.14 -14.59 -30.18
N GLU A 318 -4.00 -14.89 -31.17
CA GLU A 318 -5.26 -15.58 -30.90
C GLU A 318 -5.38 -16.91 -31.70
N THR A 319 -4.54 -17.13 -32.69
CA THR A 319 -4.58 -18.34 -33.53
C THR A 319 -3.44 -19.29 -33.16
N PRO A 320 -3.73 -20.47 -32.58
CA PRO A 320 -2.68 -21.45 -32.30
C PRO A 320 -1.95 -21.92 -33.57
N LEU A 321 -0.68 -22.21 -33.44
CA LEU A 321 0.09 -22.81 -34.53
C LEU A 321 -0.51 -24.17 -34.96
N PRO A 322 -0.44 -24.52 -36.24
CA PRO A 322 -0.85 -25.85 -36.72
C PRO A 322 -0.11 -26.96 -35.99
N LYS A 323 -0.80 -28.09 -35.78
CA LYS A 323 -0.23 -29.23 -35.03
C LYS A 323 1.12 -29.70 -35.59
N GLU A 324 1.27 -29.71 -36.92
CA GLU A 324 2.55 -30.05 -37.56
C GLU A 324 3.72 -29.14 -37.18
N HIS A 325 3.45 -27.87 -36.89
CA HIS A 325 4.46 -26.94 -36.41
C HIS A 325 4.75 -27.16 -34.91
N LEU A 326 3.68 -27.34 -34.10
CA LEU A 326 3.82 -27.59 -32.66
C LEU A 326 4.64 -28.85 -32.38
N ASP A 327 4.45 -29.92 -33.14
CA ASP A 327 5.17 -31.19 -33.00
C ASP A 327 6.68 -31.06 -33.29
N LYS A 328 7.10 -30.01 -34.01
CA LYS A 328 8.51 -29.70 -34.31
C LYS A 328 9.15 -28.73 -33.35
N LEU A 329 8.37 -28.10 -32.48
CA LEU A 329 8.91 -27.09 -31.52
C LEU A 329 9.57 -27.77 -30.31
N PRO A 330 10.73 -27.25 -29.85
CA PRO A 330 11.32 -27.64 -28.57
C PRO A 330 10.32 -27.36 -27.41
N LYS A 331 10.41 -28.14 -26.33
CA LYS A 331 9.50 -28.01 -25.18
C LYS A 331 9.44 -26.57 -24.60
N GLU A 332 10.55 -25.86 -24.61
CA GLU A 332 10.63 -24.47 -24.15
C GLU A 332 9.79 -23.54 -25.04
N LYS A 333 9.85 -23.73 -26.35
CA LYS A 333 9.08 -22.94 -27.33
C LYS A 333 7.58 -23.26 -27.27
N LEU A 334 7.18 -24.47 -26.89
CA LEU A 334 5.77 -24.80 -26.62
C LEU A 334 5.20 -24.06 -25.40
N LYS A 335 6.00 -23.82 -24.36
CA LYS A 335 5.60 -22.98 -23.24
C LYS A 335 5.44 -21.53 -23.68
N TYR A 336 6.33 -21.08 -24.54
CA TYR A 336 6.31 -19.71 -25.06
C TYR A 336 5.11 -19.47 -25.99
N GLU A 337 4.74 -20.43 -26.83
CA GLU A 337 3.51 -20.38 -27.64
C GLU A 337 2.26 -20.21 -26.75
N ARG A 338 2.15 -20.96 -25.67
CA ARG A 338 1.04 -20.79 -24.71
C ARG A 338 1.05 -19.43 -24.07
N HIS A 339 2.22 -18.87 -23.81
CA HIS A 339 2.38 -17.53 -23.25
C HIS A 339 1.87 -16.46 -24.21
N ILE A 340 2.18 -16.56 -25.51
CA ILE A 340 1.68 -15.64 -26.54
C ILE A 340 0.14 -15.68 -26.61
N LEU A 341 -0.46 -16.87 -26.65
CA LEU A 341 -1.92 -17.02 -26.66
C LEU A 341 -2.58 -16.52 -25.37
N ASP A 342 -1.90 -16.62 -24.23
CA ASP A 342 -2.40 -16.06 -22.96
C ASP A 342 -2.36 -14.52 -22.94
N LEU A 343 -1.37 -13.90 -23.55
CA LEU A 343 -1.32 -12.45 -23.77
C LEU A 343 -2.48 -12.00 -24.66
N GLY A 344 -2.80 -12.78 -25.71
CA GLY A 344 -3.91 -12.50 -26.61
C GLY A 344 -5.26 -12.35 -25.92
N LYS A 345 -5.51 -13.10 -24.85
CA LYS A 345 -6.77 -13.03 -24.06
C LYS A 345 -6.97 -11.69 -23.34
N ARG A 346 -5.92 -10.90 -23.18
CA ARG A 346 -5.93 -9.61 -22.50
C ARG A 346 -6.21 -8.45 -23.47
N LEU A 347 -6.25 -8.71 -24.79
CA LEU A 347 -6.31 -7.69 -25.83
C LEU A 347 -7.74 -7.29 -26.16
N THR A 348 -7.96 -5.99 -26.19
CA THR A 348 -9.15 -5.33 -26.73
C THR A 348 -8.71 -4.41 -27.86
N TYR A 349 -9.53 -4.21 -28.87
CA TYR A 349 -9.18 -3.44 -30.07
C TYR A 349 -10.13 -2.28 -30.28
N VAL A 350 -9.56 -1.10 -30.48
CA VAL A 350 -10.25 0.14 -30.86
C VAL A 350 -9.69 0.64 -32.18
N TYR A 351 -10.51 1.26 -33.02
CA TYR A 351 -10.11 1.66 -34.35
C TYR A 351 -10.10 3.18 -34.52
N GLN A 352 -8.98 3.71 -34.99
CA GLN A 352 -8.82 5.09 -35.43
C GLN A 352 -8.78 5.14 -36.95
N THR A 353 -9.94 5.06 -37.58
CA THR A 353 -10.06 5.08 -39.04
C THR A 353 -9.69 6.42 -39.64
N GLU A 354 -9.99 7.52 -38.95
CA GLU A 354 -9.56 8.87 -39.30
C GLU A 354 -8.37 9.26 -38.43
N LYS A 355 -7.21 9.49 -39.02
CA LYS A 355 -5.95 9.74 -38.30
C LYS A 355 -5.85 11.18 -37.83
N LYS A 356 -6.59 11.54 -36.77
CA LYS A 356 -6.65 12.88 -36.17
C LYS A 356 -5.56 13.11 -35.12
N GLY A 357 -4.52 12.31 -35.10
CA GLY A 357 -3.40 12.42 -34.17
C GLY A 357 -3.51 11.54 -32.92
N PHE A 358 -2.48 11.61 -32.09
CA PHE A 358 -2.31 10.76 -30.90
C PHE A 358 -3.43 10.97 -29.86
N GLY A 359 -3.82 12.22 -29.58
CA GLY A 359 -4.88 12.52 -28.62
C GLY A 359 -6.24 11.89 -28.99
N ASP A 360 -6.61 11.88 -30.28
CA ASP A 360 -7.83 11.25 -30.77
C ASP A 360 -7.75 9.70 -30.58
N ALA A 361 -6.59 9.11 -30.84
CA ALA A 361 -6.39 7.68 -30.62
C ALA A 361 -6.65 7.28 -29.15
N VAL A 362 -6.12 8.06 -28.21
CA VAL A 362 -6.32 7.83 -26.77
C VAL A 362 -7.78 8.10 -26.37
N TYR A 363 -8.37 9.18 -26.86
CA TYR A 363 -9.77 9.55 -26.55
C TYR A 363 -10.77 8.45 -26.97
N ARG A 364 -10.51 7.75 -28.07
CA ARG A 364 -11.36 6.62 -28.51
C ARG A 364 -11.37 5.44 -27.55
N CYS A 365 -10.45 5.39 -26.60
CA CYS A 365 -10.40 4.37 -25.56
C CYS A 365 -11.15 4.76 -24.29
N ALA A 366 -11.93 5.84 -24.28
CA ALA A 366 -12.66 6.33 -23.11
C ALA A 366 -13.56 5.25 -22.48
N ASP A 367 -14.31 4.51 -23.30
CA ASP A 367 -15.18 3.42 -22.83
C ASP A 367 -14.37 2.25 -22.23
N PHE A 368 -13.21 1.94 -22.80
CA PHE A 368 -12.30 0.94 -22.24
C PHE A 368 -11.71 1.41 -20.91
N ALA A 369 -11.31 2.67 -20.84
CA ALA A 369 -10.76 3.24 -19.59
C ALA A 369 -11.81 3.24 -18.46
N ALA A 370 -13.08 3.50 -18.76
CA ALA A 370 -14.20 3.49 -17.80
C ALA A 370 -13.91 4.30 -16.52
N ASN A 371 -13.25 5.47 -16.66
CA ASN A 371 -12.77 6.34 -15.58
C ASN A 371 -11.72 5.71 -14.65
N GLU A 372 -11.13 4.58 -15.00
CA GLU A 372 -9.99 4.02 -14.29
C GLU A 372 -8.66 4.64 -14.78
N PRO A 373 -7.63 4.74 -13.92
CA PRO A 373 -6.29 5.07 -14.35
C PRO A 373 -5.77 4.07 -15.38
N VAL A 374 -5.16 4.56 -16.46
CA VAL A 374 -4.60 3.72 -17.51
C VAL A 374 -3.12 4.00 -17.72
N LEU A 375 -2.34 2.97 -18.01
CA LEU A 375 -0.97 3.10 -18.50
C LEU A 375 -1.04 3.39 -20.00
N LEU A 376 -0.43 4.49 -20.44
CA LEU A 376 -0.30 4.82 -21.85
C LEU A 376 1.10 4.49 -22.33
N LEU A 377 1.21 3.52 -23.22
CA LEU A 377 2.48 3.10 -23.84
C LEU A 377 2.55 3.54 -25.28
N LEU A 378 3.69 4.06 -25.69
CA LEU A 378 3.93 4.38 -27.10
C LEU A 378 4.28 3.10 -27.86
N GLY A 379 3.68 2.89 -29.03
CA GLY A 379 3.91 1.73 -29.89
C GLY A 379 5.09 1.89 -30.85
N ASP A 380 6.07 2.74 -30.49
CA ASP A 380 7.28 3.03 -31.29
C ASP A 380 8.47 3.39 -30.40
#